data_fa1a4efa0df33d05ee6bc227f618d6a9
#
_entry.id   fa1a4efa0df33d05ee6bc227f618d6a9
#
_cell.length_a   1.000
_cell.length_b   1.000
_cell.length_c   1.000
_cell.angle_alpha   90.00
_cell.angle_beta   90.00
_cell.angle_gamma   90.00
#
_symmetry.space_group_name_H-M   'P 1'
#
loop_
_entity.id
_entity.type
_entity.pdbx_description
1 polymer ?
#
loop_
_entity_poly.entity_id
_entity_poly.type
_entity_poly.pdbx_seq_one_letter_code
_entity_poly.pdbx_strand_id
1 'polypeptide(L)'
;RQLKVKLNVQEKHLRPGDTVSGPTMFSLADVSIYMVIMAMIGPEPLTVTTGCSMDFMRKPAGGRDIIASSTLLKLGRNLAVGDVLIHSEGISQPVARATMTYAIPQKAKT
;
A
#
# COMPACT_ATOMS: atom_id res chain seq x y z
N ARG A 1 10.20 5.61 -8.66
CA ARG A 1 9.94 5.37 -7.24
C ARG A 1 8.48 5.59 -6.88
N GLN A 2 7.62 5.57 -7.87
CA GLN A 2 6.18 5.69 -7.70
C GLN A 2 5.50 4.54 -8.42
N LEU A 3 4.35 4.12 -7.89
CA LEU A 3 3.58 3.03 -8.47
C LEU A 3 2.11 3.26 -8.16
N LYS A 4 1.25 2.94 -9.12
CA LYS A 4 -0.19 2.88 -8.90
C LYS A 4 -0.65 1.45 -9.03
N VAL A 5 -1.41 0.98 -8.04
CA VAL A 5 -1.98 -0.37 -8.03
C VAL A 5 -3.48 -0.25 -7.89
N LYS A 6 -4.20 -0.89 -8.79
CA LYS A 6 -5.66 -0.90 -8.78
C LYS A 6 -6.15 -2.23 -8.21
N LEU A 7 -7.04 -2.16 -7.25
CA LEU A 7 -7.76 -3.32 -6.76
C LEU A 7 -9.14 -3.34 -7.38
N ASN A 8 -9.45 -4.41 -8.12
CA ASN A 8 -10.81 -4.65 -8.62
C ASN A 8 -11.65 -5.13 -7.45
N VAL A 9 -12.52 -4.27 -6.95
CA VAL A 9 -13.31 -4.54 -5.75
C VAL A 9 -14.33 -5.62 -6.02
N GLN A 10 -14.34 -6.64 -5.17
CA GLN A 10 -15.27 -7.74 -5.21
C GLN A 10 -16.02 -7.83 -3.89
N GLU A 11 -17.09 -8.62 -3.86
CA GLU A 11 -17.94 -8.74 -2.67
C GLU A 11 -17.14 -9.08 -1.42
N LYS A 12 -16.13 -9.96 -1.54
CA LYS A 12 -15.29 -10.35 -0.40
C LYS A 12 -14.49 -9.19 0.21
N HIS A 13 -14.36 -8.07 -0.50
CA HIS A 13 -13.64 -6.90 -0.01
C HIS A 13 -14.55 -5.94 0.75
N LEU A 14 -15.84 -6.19 0.74
CA LEU A 14 -16.82 -5.27 1.28
C LEU A 14 -17.13 -5.57 2.73
N ARG A 15 -17.53 -4.54 3.43
CA ARG A 15 -18.09 -4.62 4.78
C ARG A 15 -19.56 -4.25 4.70
N PRO A 16 -20.34 -4.42 5.79
CA PRO A 16 -21.73 -3.95 5.79
C PRO A 16 -21.83 -2.50 5.36
N GLY A 17 -22.75 -2.19 4.44
CA GLY A 17 -22.91 -0.88 3.82
C GLY A 17 -22.22 -0.78 2.46
N ASP A 18 -21.77 -1.88 1.89
CA ASP A 18 -21.15 -1.98 0.56
C ASP A 18 -19.93 -1.06 0.38
N THR A 19 -19.15 -0.86 1.44
CA THR A 19 -17.89 -0.13 1.37
C THR A 19 -16.71 -1.07 1.54
N VAL A 20 -15.58 -0.74 0.90
CA VAL A 20 -14.37 -1.54 1.02
C VAL A 20 -13.86 -1.49 2.47
N SER A 21 -13.50 -2.65 3.01
CA SER A 21 -13.08 -2.75 4.41
C SER A 21 -11.70 -2.11 4.64
N GLY A 22 -11.47 -1.67 5.89
CA GLY A 22 -10.18 -1.13 6.31
C GLY A 22 -9.04 -2.12 6.11
N PRO A 23 -9.18 -3.39 6.55
CA PRO A 23 -8.14 -4.40 6.31
C PRO A 23 -7.81 -4.60 4.84
N THR A 24 -8.79 -4.51 3.95
CA THR A 24 -8.54 -4.60 2.50
C THR A 24 -7.69 -3.43 2.03
N MET A 25 -7.98 -2.21 2.47
CA MET A 25 -7.20 -1.04 2.12
C MET A 25 -5.78 -1.11 2.68
N PHE A 26 -5.64 -1.62 3.91
CA PHE A 26 -4.32 -1.84 4.49
C PHE A 26 -3.50 -2.82 3.63
N SER A 27 -4.10 -3.94 3.24
CA SER A 27 -3.42 -4.95 2.41
C SER A 27 -2.99 -4.37 1.07
N LEU A 28 -3.84 -3.57 0.45
CA LEU A 28 -3.51 -2.92 -0.82
C LEU A 28 -2.33 -1.96 -0.65
N ALA A 29 -2.34 -1.16 0.41
CA ALA A 29 -1.24 -0.24 0.70
C ALA A 29 0.06 -1.00 0.91
N ASP A 30 0.02 -2.06 1.70
CA ASP A 30 1.19 -2.88 2.01
C ASP A 30 1.77 -3.50 0.73
N VAL A 31 0.93 -4.13 -0.07
CA VAL A 31 1.36 -4.75 -1.32
C VAL A 31 1.96 -3.71 -2.27
N SER A 32 1.34 -2.54 -2.39
CA SER A 32 1.81 -1.53 -3.33
C SER A 32 3.19 -0.99 -2.96
N ILE A 33 3.46 -0.75 -1.68
CA ILE A 33 4.78 -0.32 -1.22
C ILE A 33 5.80 -1.44 -1.42
N TYR A 34 5.41 -2.68 -1.08
CA TYR A 34 6.29 -3.84 -1.30
C TYR A 34 6.71 -3.94 -2.76
N MET A 35 5.78 -3.74 -3.68
CA MET A 35 6.07 -3.80 -5.12
C MET A 35 7.04 -2.69 -5.54
N VAL A 36 6.90 -1.47 -5.01
CA VAL A 36 7.84 -0.39 -5.30
C VAL A 36 9.24 -0.75 -4.82
N ILE A 37 9.35 -1.29 -3.62
CA ILE A 37 10.65 -1.69 -3.06
C ILE A 37 11.28 -2.77 -3.94
N MET A 38 10.52 -3.80 -4.31
CA MET A 38 11.04 -4.88 -5.14
C MET A 38 11.47 -4.38 -6.53
N ALA A 39 10.77 -3.39 -7.06
CA ALA A 39 11.14 -2.79 -8.34
C ALA A 39 12.49 -2.05 -8.26
N MET A 40 12.84 -1.54 -7.08
CA MET A 40 14.07 -0.78 -6.88
C MET A 40 15.27 -1.65 -6.52
N ILE A 41 15.07 -2.69 -5.72
CA ILE A 41 16.18 -3.49 -5.19
C ILE A 41 16.25 -4.92 -5.73
N GLY A 42 15.26 -5.32 -6.52
CA GLY A 42 15.14 -6.70 -6.98
C GLY A 42 14.46 -7.60 -5.95
N PRO A 43 14.26 -8.87 -6.27
CA PRO A 43 13.55 -9.78 -5.38
C PRO A 43 14.27 -9.93 -4.05
N GLU A 44 13.54 -9.64 -2.97
CA GLU A 44 14.04 -9.76 -1.60
C GLU A 44 12.87 -10.21 -0.73
N PRO A 45 12.54 -11.51 -0.78
CA PRO A 45 11.29 -12.01 -0.19
C PRO A 45 11.21 -11.89 1.32
N LEU A 46 12.31 -11.70 2.01
CA LEU A 46 12.33 -11.54 3.46
C LEU A 46 12.18 -10.08 3.91
N THR A 47 11.96 -9.15 2.98
CA THR A 47 11.61 -7.77 3.30
C THR A 47 10.25 -7.77 4.00
N VAL A 48 10.18 -7.18 5.19
CA VAL A 48 8.98 -7.22 6.02
C VAL A 48 8.60 -5.84 6.52
N THR A 49 7.28 -5.62 6.67
CA THR A 49 6.74 -4.40 7.27
C THR A 49 7.06 -4.37 8.74
N THR A 50 7.74 -3.34 9.21
CA THR A 50 8.08 -3.16 10.62
C THR A 50 7.33 -2.03 11.27
N GLY A 51 6.70 -1.17 10.50
CA GLY A 51 5.91 -0.08 11.03
C GLY A 51 4.88 0.38 10.03
N CYS A 52 3.75 0.84 10.54
CA CYS A 52 2.67 1.36 9.70
C CYS A 52 1.88 2.39 10.50
N SER A 53 1.62 3.53 9.85
CA SER A 53 0.67 4.51 10.33
C SER A 53 -0.35 4.71 9.23
N MET A 54 -1.63 4.44 9.52
CA MET A 54 -2.68 4.51 8.52
C MET A 54 -3.86 5.30 9.03
N ASP A 55 -4.32 6.23 8.22
CA ASP A 55 -5.48 7.06 8.52
C ASP A 55 -6.57 6.80 7.49
N PHE A 56 -7.78 6.52 7.97
CA PHE A 56 -8.96 6.37 7.13
C PHE A 56 -9.76 7.65 7.21
N MET A 57 -9.87 8.37 6.11
CA MET A 57 -10.41 9.71 6.09
C MET A 57 -11.83 9.79 5.55
N ARG A 58 -12.20 8.87 4.68
CA ARG A 58 -13.51 8.84 4.03
C ARG A 58 -13.90 7.40 3.73
N LYS A 59 -15.19 7.18 3.51
CA LYS A 59 -15.66 5.89 3.00
C LYS A 59 -15.36 5.81 1.49
N PRO A 60 -14.82 4.70 1.00
CA PRO A 60 -14.70 4.49 -0.43
C PRO A 60 -16.07 4.56 -1.10
N ALA A 61 -16.10 5.09 -2.32
CA ALA A 61 -17.35 5.17 -3.09
C ALA A 61 -17.84 3.76 -3.45
N GLY A 62 -19.12 3.52 -3.28
CA GLY A 62 -19.73 2.25 -3.65
C GLY A 62 -19.63 2.00 -5.15
N GLY A 63 -19.45 0.73 -5.53
CA GLY A 63 -19.43 0.33 -6.93
C GLY A 63 -18.19 0.76 -7.71
N ARG A 64 -17.16 1.22 -7.04
CA ARG A 64 -15.92 1.65 -7.69
C ARG A 64 -14.73 0.88 -7.17
N ASP A 65 -13.75 0.65 -8.05
CA ASP A 65 -12.48 0.07 -7.66
C ASP A 65 -11.66 1.10 -6.88
N ILE A 66 -10.64 0.64 -6.18
CA ILE A 66 -9.75 1.53 -5.43
C ILE A 66 -8.36 1.48 -6.00
N ILE A 67 -7.67 2.61 -5.91
CA ILE A 67 -6.32 2.78 -6.45
C ILE A 67 -5.41 3.22 -5.32
N ALA A 68 -4.27 2.52 -5.18
CA ALA A 68 -3.21 2.93 -4.28
C ALA A 68 -2.12 3.59 -5.10
N SER A 69 -1.79 4.83 -4.76
CA SER A 69 -0.68 5.56 -5.36
C SER A 69 0.45 5.62 -4.35
N SER A 70 1.54 4.92 -4.63
CA SER A 70 2.65 4.73 -3.72
C SER A 70 3.86 5.54 -4.16
N THR A 71 4.56 6.09 -3.18
CA THR A 71 5.81 6.82 -3.40
C THR A 71 6.83 6.33 -2.39
N LEU A 72 8.00 5.95 -2.86
CA LEU A 72 9.09 5.56 -1.99
C LEU A 72 9.80 6.83 -1.51
N LEU A 73 9.74 7.11 -0.21
CA LEU A 73 10.31 8.32 0.39
C LEU A 73 11.77 8.15 0.75
N LYS A 74 12.13 6.96 1.21
CA LYS A 74 13.50 6.65 1.60
C LYS A 74 13.80 5.20 1.22
N LEU A 75 14.95 4.99 0.63
CA LEU A 75 15.46 3.66 0.36
C LEU A 75 16.89 3.60 0.88
N GLY A 76 17.04 3.08 2.09
CA GLY A 76 18.35 2.87 2.70
C GLY A 76 18.79 1.43 2.56
N ARG A 77 19.93 1.12 3.19
CA ARG A 77 20.48 -0.24 3.15
C ARG A 77 19.61 -1.22 3.94
N ASN A 78 19.09 -0.79 5.08
CA ASN A 78 18.36 -1.66 6.00
C ASN A 78 16.89 -1.33 6.09
N LEU A 79 16.48 -0.13 5.69
CA LEU A 79 15.11 0.34 5.84
C LEU A 79 14.64 1.04 4.58
N ALA A 80 13.38 0.85 4.28
CA ALA A 80 12.68 1.61 3.25
C ALA A 80 11.43 2.22 3.87
N VAL A 81 11.12 3.45 3.49
CA VAL A 81 9.90 4.14 3.94
C VAL A 81 9.12 4.58 2.73
N GLY A 82 7.86 4.21 2.69
CA GLY A 82 6.96 4.58 1.60
C GLY A 82 5.70 5.23 2.09
N ASP A 83 5.10 6.04 1.23
CA ASP A 83 3.84 6.72 1.47
C ASP A 83 2.83 6.28 0.43
N VAL A 84 1.57 6.13 0.85
CA VAL A 84 0.50 5.65 -0.03
C VAL A 84 -0.72 6.52 0.16
N LEU A 85 -1.33 6.91 -0.96
CA LEU A 85 -2.67 7.49 -0.96
C LEU A 85 -3.60 6.52 -1.65
N ILE A 86 -4.74 6.24 -1.03
CA ILE A 86 -5.77 5.37 -1.59
C ILE A 86 -6.99 6.21 -1.92
N HIS A 87 -7.53 6.03 -3.12
CA HIS A 87 -8.73 6.73 -3.54
C HIS A 87 -9.61 5.81 -4.39
N SER A 88 -10.87 6.15 -4.48
CA SER A 88 -11.79 5.47 -5.38
C SER A 88 -11.49 5.88 -6.82
N GLU A 89 -11.59 4.94 -7.75
CA GLU A 89 -11.37 5.23 -9.16
C GLU A 89 -12.27 6.36 -9.64
N GLY A 90 -11.69 7.35 -10.29
CA GLY A 90 -12.42 8.50 -10.81
C GLY A 90 -12.69 9.61 -9.78
N ILE A 91 -12.28 9.43 -8.54
CA ILE A 91 -12.46 10.42 -7.48
C ILE A 91 -11.08 10.80 -6.94
N SER A 92 -10.72 12.07 -7.04
CA SER A 92 -9.38 12.51 -6.67
C SER A 92 -9.13 12.64 -5.16
N GLN A 93 -10.21 12.78 -4.37
CA GLN A 93 -10.06 12.91 -2.92
C GLN A 93 -9.67 11.57 -2.31
N PRO A 94 -8.58 11.50 -1.54
CA PRO A 94 -8.17 10.24 -0.96
C PRO A 94 -9.12 9.77 0.13
N VAL A 95 -9.33 8.46 0.20
CA VAL A 95 -10.14 7.84 1.27
C VAL A 95 -9.26 7.39 2.42
N ALA A 96 -7.96 7.13 2.17
CA ALA A 96 -7.02 6.71 3.19
C ALA A 96 -5.59 7.11 2.79
N ARG A 97 -4.74 7.22 3.80
CA ARG A 97 -3.30 7.39 3.59
C ARG A 97 -2.56 6.48 4.54
N ALA A 98 -1.36 6.09 4.14
CA ALA A 98 -0.50 5.28 5.01
C ALA A 98 0.96 5.66 4.80
N THR A 99 1.74 5.57 5.88
CA THR A 99 3.19 5.58 5.81
C THR A 99 3.67 4.26 6.37
N MET A 100 4.48 3.56 5.61
CA MET A 100 4.94 2.23 6.00
C MET A 100 6.45 2.15 5.96
N THR A 101 7.02 1.47 6.97
CA THR A 101 8.44 1.22 7.07
C THR A 101 8.69 -0.27 6.90
N TYR A 102 9.68 -0.61 6.10
CA TYR A 102 10.07 -2.00 5.84
C TYR A 102 11.51 -2.21 6.24
N ALA A 103 11.77 -3.36 6.86
CA ALA A 103 13.13 -3.80 7.09
C ALA A 103 13.59 -4.63 5.89
N ILE A 104 14.76 -4.27 5.36
CA ILE A 104 15.35 -4.98 4.24
C ILE A 104 16.44 -5.89 4.80
N PRO A 105 16.33 -7.22 4.64
CA PRO A 105 17.35 -8.12 5.17
C PRO A 105 18.65 -7.94 4.43
N GLN A 106 19.74 -8.04 5.16
CA GLN A 106 21.07 -8.02 4.56
C GLN A 106 21.39 -9.40 4.01
N LYS A 107 21.94 -9.44 2.80
CA LYS A 107 22.37 -10.71 2.23
C LYS A 107 23.49 -11.30 3.07
N ALA A 108 23.43 -12.60 3.30
CA ALA A 108 24.51 -13.28 4.00
C ALA A 108 25.79 -13.14 3.20
N LYS A 109 26.87 -12.79 3.90
CA LYS A 109 28.20 -12.77 3.28
C LYS A 109 28.70 -14.19 3.19
N THR A 110 29.09 -14.57 2.03
CA THR A 110 29.70 -15.87 1.78
C THR A 110 31.15 -15.73 1.48
#